data_2fb05318fc9efc0dbac26ea5b0d7a989
#
_entry.id   2fb05318fc9efc0dbac26ea5b0d7a989
#
_cell.length_a   1.000
_cell.length_b   1.000
_cell.length_c   1.000
_cell.angle_alpha   90.00
_cell.angle_beta   90.00
_cell.angle_gamma   90.00
#
_symmetry.space_group_name_H-M   'P 1'
#
loop_
_entity.id
_entity.type
_entity.pdbx_description
1 polymer ?
#
loop_
_entity_poly.entity_id
_entity_poly.type
_entity_poly.pdbx_seq_one_letter_code
_entity_poly.pdbx_strand_id
1 'polypeptide(L)'
;MNTYNEEDVINRLQYPETQRAAFGEVVKAYSEQLYWQIRRMVLSHDDANDLLQNTFIKAWSNLNYFRGEAKLSTWLYRIALNESLNFLNKQRAQNQLSIDDEEAMALNKLESDPYFDGDHTQLLFEKAIQTLPEKQRMVFNLKYFQEMKYEEISEILGTS
;
A
#
# COMPACT_ATOMS: atom_id res chain seq x y z
N MET A 1 -14.68 -0.49 24.22
CA MET A 1 -14.05 -0.16 22.94
C MET A 1 -12.64 -0.69 22.91
N ASN A 2 -12.36 -1.61 22.01
CA ASN A 2 -10.98 -2.07 21.85
C ASN A 2 -10.23 -1.07 20.99
N THR A 3 -9.40 -0.26 21.65
CA THR A 3 -8.50 0.64 20.95
C THR A 3 -7.29 -0.16 20.48
N TYR A 4 -6.90 -0.02 19.22
CA TYR A 4 -5.73 -0.68 18.67
C TYR A 4 -4.48 -0.21 19.41
N ASN A 5 -3.72 -1.16 19.93
CA ASN A 5 -2.45 -0.91 20.62
C ASN A 5 -1.35 -1.70 19.91
N GLU A 6 -0.50 -1.01 19.18
CA GLU A 6 0.51 -1.65 18.34
C GLU A 6 1.54 -2.43 19.12
N GLU A 7 1.99 -1.89 20.24
CA GLU A 7 2.97 -2.57 21.10
C GLU A 7 2.43 -3.92 21.60
N ASP A 8 1.19 -3.92 22.07
CA ASP A 8 0.52 -5.14 22.52
C ASP A 8 0.33 -6.12 21.36
N VAL A 9 -0.08 -5.62 20.20
CA VAL A 9 -0.27 -6.45 19.00
C VAL A 9 1.03 -7.09 18.57
N ILE A 10 2.12 -6.33 18.49
CA ILE A 10 3.44 -6.85 18.12
C ILE A 10 3.88 -7.94 19.11
N ASN A 11 3.66 -7.72 20.39
CA ASN A 11 3.98 -8.71 21.41
C ASN A 11 3.22 -10.01 21.21
N ARG A 12 1.91 -9.91 20.95
CA ARG A 12 1.06 -11.10 20.71
C ARG A 12 1.38 -11.81 19.40
N LEU A 13 1.90 -11.11 18.40
CA LEU A 13 2.33 -11.71 17.13
C LEU A 13 3.49 -12.69 17.29
N GLN A 14 4.22 -12.62 18.39
CA GLN A 14 5.39 -13.47 18.62
C GLN A 14 5.04 -14.86 19.14
N TYR A 15 3.80 -15.07 19.56
CA TYR A 15 3.37 -16.34 20.18
C TYR A 15 2.32 -17.02 19.32
N PRO A 16 2.49 -18.34 18.99
CA PRO A 16 1.54 -19.05 18.14
C PRO A 16 0.08 -19.01 18.64
N GLU A 17 -0.13 -19.01 19.96
CA GLU A 17 -1.46 -19.02 20.55
C GLU A 17 -2.25 -17.74 20.31
N THR A 18 -1.56 -16.60 20.21
CA THR A 18 -2.17 -15.27 20.07
C THR A 18 -1.94 -14.64 18.70
N GLN A 19 -1.09 -15.25 17.90
CA GLN A 19 -0.63 -14.70 16.62
C GLN A 19 -1.78 -14.43 15.65
N ARG A 20 -2.67 -15.38 15.51
CA ARG A 20 -3.77 -15.28 14.55
C ARG A 20 -4.73 -14.14 14.90
N ALA A 21 -5.13 -14.03 16.16
CA ALA A 21 -6.01 -12.97 16.62
C ALA A 21 -5.34 -11.59 16.49
N ALA A 22 -4.05 -11.51 16.86
CA ALA A 22 -3.29 -10.28 16.74
C ALA A 22 -3.16 -9.85 15.28
N PHE A 23 -2.91 -10.78 14.36
CA PHE A 23 -2.82 -10.45 12.94
C PHE A 23 -4.16 -9.96 12.39
N GLY A 24 -5.29 -10.49 12.87
CA GLY A 24 -6.62 -9.99 12.53
C GLY A 24 -6.79 -8.52 12.90
N GLU A 25 -6.24 -8.10 14.02
CA GLU A 25 -6.24 -6.69 14.43
C GLU A 25 -5.36 -5.83 13.52
N VAL A 26 -4.23 -6.37 13.06
CA VAL A 26 -3.36 -5.69 12.08
C VAL A 26 -4.10 -5.47 10.78
N VAL A 27 -4.80 -6.48 10.28
CA VAL A 27 -5.58 -6.38 9.05
C VAL A 27 -6.61 -5.25 9.17
N LYS A 28 -7.36 -5.22 10.28
CA LYS A 28 -8.35 -4.16 10.51
C LYS A 28 -7.73 -2.77 10.59
N ALA A 29 -6.59 -2.66 11.27
CA ALA A 29 -5.95 -1.37 11.50
C ALA A 29 -5.36 -0.77 10.22
N TYR A 30 -4.84 -1.61 9.32
CA TYR A 30 -4.05 -1.15 8.18
C TYR A 30 -4.73 -1.32 6.82
N SER A 31 -5.88 -1.99 6.73
CA SER A 31 -6.53 -2.27 5.43
C SER A 31 -6.79 -1.02 4.60
N GLU A 32 -7.36 0.01 5.21
CA GLU A 32 -7.71 1.23 4.49
C GLU A 32 -6.46 1.95 4.00
N GLN A 33 -5.46 2.11 4.85
CA GLN A 33 -4.21 2.80 4.52
C GLN A 33 -3.46 2.07 3.40
N LEU A 34 -3.37 0.74 3.51
CA LEU A 34 -2.70 -0.08 2.48
C LEU A 34 -3.48 -0.08 1.18
N TYR A 35 -4.81 -0.15 1.26
CA TYR A 35 -5.65 -0.08 0.07
C TYR A 35 -5.34 1.19 -0.74
N TRP A 36 -5.34 2.35 -0.10
CA TRP A 36 -5.12 3.60 -0.80
C TRP A 36 -3.68 3.76 -1.29
N GLN A 37 -2.71 3.24 -0.54
CA GLN A 37 -1.33 3.18 -1.03
C GLN A 37 -1.25 2.42 -2.36
N ILE A 38 -1.87 1.26 -2.41
CA ILE A 38 -1.89 0.39 -3.60
C ILE A 38 -2.73 1.05 -4.70
N ARG A 39 -3.91 1.55 -4.36
CA ARG A 39 -4.85 2.14 -5.32
C ARG A 39 -4.28 3.36 -6.04
N ARG A 40 -3.40 4.10 -5.40
CA ARG A 40 -2.72 5.24 -6.02
C ARG A 40 -1.68 4.80 -7.06
N MET A 41 -1.31 3.55 -7.08
CA MET A 41 -0.34 2.99 -8.02
C MET A 41 -0.98 2.17 -9.12
N VAL A 42 -2.12 1.53 -8.88
CA VAL A 42 -2.74 0.63 -9.85
C VAL A 42 -4.04 1.21 -10.39
N LEU A 43 -4.52 0.64 -11.52
CA LEU A 43 -5.58 1.25 -12.33
C LEU A 43 -6.99 1.01 -11.81
N SER A 44 -7.23 -0.05 -11.05
CA SER A 44 -8.59 -0.42 -10.70
C SER A 44 -8.72 -0.84 -9.25
N HIS A 45 -9.95 -0.72 -8.73
CA HIS A 45 -10.31 -1.21 -7.41
C HIS A 45 -10.09 -2.72 -7.28
N ASP A 46 -10.46 -3.50 -8.29
CA ASP A 46 -10.32 -4.95 -8.23
C ASP A 46 -8.87 -5.37 -8.09
N ASP A 47 -7.98 -4.75 -8.88
CA ASP A 47 -6.55 -5.02 -8.80
C ASP A 47 -5.99 -4.60 -7.43
N ALA A 48 -6.40 -3.43 -6.94
CA ALA A 48 -5.95 -2.94 -5.63
C ALA A 48 -6.40 -3.89 -4.52
N ASN A 49 -7.63 -4.38 -4.58
CA ASN A 49 -8.16 -5.32 -3.58
C ASN A 49 -7.40 -6.65 -3.60
N ASP A 50 -7.11 -7.18 -4.79
CA ASP A 50 -6.32 -8.41 -4.92
C ASP A 50 -4.91 -8.22 -4.36
N LEU A 51 -4.28 -7.10 -4.65
CA LEU A 51 -2.94 -6.79 -4.15
C LEU A 51 -2.94 -6.57 -2.63
N LEU A 52 -4.01 -5.99 -2.10
CA LEU A 52 -4.16 -5.84 -0.65
C LEU A 52 -4.20 -7.22 0.03
N GLN A 53 -4.99 -8.13 -0.50
CA GLN A 53 -5.07 -9.50 0.01
C GLN A 53 -3.72 -10.19 -0.06
N ASN A 54 -3.03 -10.09 -1.21
CA ASN A 54 -1.70 -10.68 -1.40
C ASN A 54 -0.68 -10.09 -0.42
N THR A 55 -0.79 -8.80 -0.13
CA THR A 55 0.08 -8.13 0.84
C THR A 55 -0.06 -8.77 2.22
N PHE A 56 -1.29 -8.96 2.68
CA PHE A 56 -1.53 -9.58 3.98
C PHE A 56 -1.15 -11.06 4.01
N ILE A 57 -1.37 -11.78 2.92
CA ILE A 57 -0.95 -13.19 2.80
C ILE A 57 0.58 -13.27 2.92
N LYS A 58 1.30 -12.41 2.22
CA LYS A 58 2.76 -12.36 2.31
C LYS A 58 3.24 -11.96 3.69
N ALA A 59 2.58 -10.98 4.30
CA ALA A 59 2.92 -10.55 5.65
C ALA A 59 2.75 -11.72 6.65
N TRP A 60 1.65 -12.44 6.55
CA TRP A 60 1.40 -13.61 7.39
C TRP A 60 2.48 -14.68 7.17
N SER A 61 2.79 -15.00 5.92
CA SER A 61 3.77 -16.02 5.58
C SER A 61 5.19 -15.67 6.05
N ASN A 62 5.50 -14.38 6.10
CA ASN A 62 6.83 -13.88 6.48
C ASN A 62 6.87 -13.27 7.87
N LEU A 63 5.87 -13.55 8.70
CA LEU A 63 5.76 -12.95 10.03
C LEU A 63 6.98 -13.27 10.91
N ASN A 64 7.60 -14.43 10.72
CA ASN A 64 8.80 -14.83 11.44
C ASN A 64 10.01 -13.94 11.14
N TYR A 65 9.99 -13.25 9.99
CA TYR A 65 11.07 -12.34 9.61
C TYR A 65 10.88 -10.92 10.15
N PHE A 66 9.69 -10.62 10.67
CA PHE A 66 9.46 -9.35 11.34
C PHE A 66 10.02 -9.42 12.76
N ARG A 67 11.09 -8.65 13.03
CA ARG A 67 11.80 -8.70 14.32
C ARG A 67 11.60 -7.44 15.17
N GLY A 68 10.75 -6.52 14.75
CA GLY A 68 10.51 -5.29 15.48
C GLY A 68 11.59 -4.24 15.30
N GLU A 69 12.55 -4.46 14.42
CA GLU A 69 13.62 -3.48 14.14
C GLU A 69 13.10 -2.27 13.38
N ALA A 70 12.09 -2.48 12.52
CA ALA A 70 11.38 -1.42 11.83
C ALA A 70 9.95 -1.35 12.38
N LYS A 71 9.28 -0.23 12.12
CA LYS A 71 7.85 -0.10 12.44
C LYS A 71 7.05 -1.14 11.65
N LEU A 72 6.01 -1.66 12.25
CA LEU A 72 5.11 -2.59 11.57
C LEU A 72 4.54 -1.97 10.29
N SER A 73 4.14 -0.70 10.36
CA SER A 73 3.64 0.02 9.19
C SER A 73 4.66 0.05 8.05
N THR A 74 5.93 0.37 8.34
CA THR A 74 6.99 0.41 7.33
C THR A 74 7.17 -0.95 6.67
N TRP A 75 7.16 -2.01 7.46
CA TRP A 75 7.27 -3.37 6.96
C TRP A 75 6.12 -3.73 6.02
N LEU A 76 4.88 -3.42 6.43
CA LEU A 76 3.69 -3.67 5.60
C LEU A 76 3.71 -2.84 4.32
N TYR A 77 4.09 -1.56 4.40
CA TYR A 77 4.15 -0.68 3.23
C TYR A 77 5.18 -1.15 2.22
N ARG A 78 6.30 -1.69 2.70
CA ARG A 78 7.33 -2.28 1.82
C ARG A 78 6.77 -3.47 1.06
N ILE A 79 6.06 -4.36 1.73
CA ILE A 79 5.44 -5.52 1.08
C ILE A 79 4.43 -5.06 0.03
N ALA A 80 3.56 -4.11 0.40
CA ALA A 80 2.53 -3.58 -0.49
C ALA A 80 3.15 -2.91 -1.72
N LEU A 81 4.22 -2.13 -1.53
CA LEU A 81 4.91 -1.46 -2.62
C LEU A 81 5.52 -2.47 -3.58
N ASN A 82 6.21 -3.49 -3.06
CA ASN A 82 6.82 -4.52 -3.89
C ASN A 82 5.78 -5.29 -4.68
N GLU A 83 4.65 -5.64 -4.07
CA GLU A 83 3.55 -6.30 -4.77
C GLU A 83 2.99 -5.43 -5.89
N SER A 84 2.80 -4.13 -5.63
CA SER A 84 2.28 -3.18 -6.61
C SER A 84 3.25 -3.00 -7.78
N LEU A 85 4.54 -2.88 -7.50
CA LEU A 85 5.57 -2.74 -8.53
C LEU A 85 5.66 -3.98 -9.41
N ASN A 86 5.65 -5.16 -8.81
CA ASN A 86 5.68 -6.41 -9.56
C ASN A 86 4.46 -6.54 -10.47
N PHE A 87 3.29 -6.16 -9.95
CA PHE A 87 2.05 -6.16 -10.74
C PHE A 87 2.15 -5.21 -11.93
N LEU A 88 2.60 -3.98 -11.72
CA LEU A 88 2.72 -2.97 -12.78
C LEU A 88 3.72 -3.40 -13.85
N ASN A 89 4.87 -3.93 -13.45
CA ASN A 89 5.88 -4.40 -14.38
C ASN A 89 5.34 -5.55 -15.24
N LYS A 90 4.63 -6.47 -14.62
CA LYS A 90 4.03 -7.61 -15.31
C LYS A 90 2.93 -7.17 -16.27
N GLN A 91 2.10 -6.22 -15.86
CA GLN A 91 1.02 -5.67 -16.69
C GLN A 91 1.58 -4.96 -17.92
N ARG A 92 2.63 -4.16 -17.76
CA ARG A 92 3.29 -3.48 -18.89
C ARG A 92 3.86 -4.49 -19.89
N ALA A 93 4.51 -5.52 -19.38
CA ALA A 93 5.09 -6.57 -20.24
C ALA A 93 4.01 -7.31 -21.05
N GLN A 94 2.84 -7.54 -20.45
CA GLN A 94 1.74 -8.27 -21.10
C GLN A 94 0.96 -7.41 -22.08
N ASN A 95 0.69 -6.14 -21.72
CA ASN A 95 -0.24 -5.29 -22.43
C ASN A 95 0.45 -4.24 -23.31
N GLN A 96 1.77 -4.09 -23.19
CA GLN A 96 2.55 -3.09 -23.92
C GLN A 96 2.02 -1.66 -23.72
N LEU A 97 1.44 -1.39 -22.55
CA LEU A 97 0.91 -0.06 -22.24
C LEU A 97 2.05 0.90 -21.88
N SER A 98 1.95 2.15 -22.38
CA SER A 98 2.84 3.21 -21.94
C SER A 98 2.42 3.74 -20.56
N ILE A 99 3.32 4.46 -19.89
CA ILE A 99 3.02 5.11 -18.62
C ILE A 99 1.88 6.12 -18.79
N ASP A 100 1.87 6.85 -19.90
CA ASP A 100 0.83 7.84 -20.20
C ASP A 100 -0.55 7.20 -20.33
N ASP A 101 -0.64 6.04 -20.99
CA ASP A 101 -1.88 5.28 -21.12
C ASP A 101 -2.39 4.82 -19.75
N GLU A 102 -1.48 4.35 -18.89
CA GLU A 102 -1.82 3.93 -17.53
C GLU A 102 -2.37 5.09 -16.71
N GLU A 103 -1.74 6.27 -16.79
CA GLU A 103 -2.17 7.46 -16.07
C GLU A 103 -3.57 7.91 -16.53
N ALA A 104 -3.83 7.93 -17.85
CA ALA A 104 -5.13 8.29 -18.39
C ALA A 104 -6.22 7.34 -17.91
N MET A 105 -5.95 6.04 -17.90
CA MET A 105 -6.90 5.04 -17.41
C MET A 105 -7.15 5.18 -15.92
N ALA A 106 -6.11 5.47 -15.14
CA ALA A 106 -6.24 5.68 -13.70
C ALA A 106 -7.13 6.87 -13.38
N LEU A 107 -6.97 7.98 -14.10
CA LEU A 107 -7.79 9.17 -13.93
C LEU A 107 -9.28 8.88 -14.19
N ASN A 108 -9.56 8.11 -15.24
CA ASN A 108 -10.93 7.76 -15.59
C ASN A 108 -11.57 6.80 -14.58
N LYS A 109 -10.78 5.96 -13.95
CA LYS A 109 -11.30 4.94 -13.03
C LYS A 109 -11.44 5.41 -11.59
N LEU A 110 -10.74 6.47 -11.20
CA LEU A 110 -10.78 6.96 -9.82
C LEU A 110 -12.20 7.41 -9.42
N GLU A 111 -12.88 8.14 -10.29
CA GLU A 111 -14.23 8.63 -10.01
C GLU A 111 -15.23 7.51 -9.77
N SER A 112 -15.04 6.37 -10.43
CA SER A 112 -15.93 5.21 -10.32
C SER A 112 -15.50 4.23 -9.21
N ASP A 113 -14.43 4.53 -8.48
CA ASP A 113 -13.98 3.67 -7.40
C ASP A 113 -15.01 3.66 -6.26
N PRO A 114 -15.56 2.49 -5.88
CA PRO A 114 -16.62 2.42 -4.87
C PRO A 114 -16.18 2.84 -3.48
N TYR A 115 -14.89 2.90 -3.23
CA TYR A 115 -14.34 3.33 -1.93
C TYR A 115 -13.92 4.79 -1.91
N PHE A 116 -14.07 5.50 -3.04
CA PHE A 116 -13.76 6.93 -3.09
C PHE A 116 -14.94 7.72 -2.56
N ASP A 117 -14.77 8.39 -1.42
CA ASP A 117 -15.79 9.21 -0.79
C ASP A 117 -15.37 10.68 -0.63
N GLY A 118 -14.33 11.09 -1.33
CA GLY A 118 -13.83 12.44 -1.28
C GLY A 118 -14.71 13.44 -2.02
N ASP A 119 -14.58 14.72 -1.67
CA ASP A 119 -15.26 15.80 -2.37
C ASP A 119 -14.54 16.13 -3.69
N HIS A 120 -15.05 17.15 -4.40
CA HIS A 120 -14.50 17.58 -5.68
C HIS A 120 -13.02 18.01 -5.57
N THR A 121 -12.68 18.72 -4.50
CA THR A 121 -11.30 19.17 -4.26
C THR A 121 -10.38 17.99 -4.05
N GLN A 122 -10.81 17.02 -3.28
CA GLN A 122 -10.03 15.80 -3.04
C GLN A 122 -9.86 14.99 -4.33
N LEU A 123 -10.91 14.92 -5.15
CA LEU A 123 -10.83 14.25 -6.45
C LEU A 123 -9.78 14.91 -7.35
N LEU A 124 -9.77 16.24 -7.43
CA LEU A 124 -8.78 16.99 -8.20
C LEU A 124 -7.36 16.73 -7.69
N PHE A 125 -7.18 16.68 -6.38
CA PHE A 125 -5.89 16.41 -5.74
C PHE A 125 -5.39 15.00 -6.11
N GLU A 126 -6.25 14.01 -5.99
CA GLU A 126 -5.90 12.62 -6.33
C GLU A 126 -5.57 12.49 -7.83
N LYS A 127 -6.32 13.18 -8.70
CA LYS A 127 -6.04 13.20 -10.13
C LYS A 127 -4.66 13.82 -10.42
N ALA A 128 -4.32 14.89 -9.72
CA ALA A 128 -3.02 15.54 -9.87
C ALA A 128 -1.88 14.59 -9.50
N ILE A 129 -2.04 13.82 -8.43
CA ILE A 129 -1.05 12.82 -8.02
C ILE A 129 -0.89 11.74 -9.09
N GLN A 130 -1.99 11.30 -9.69
CA GLN A 130 -1.95 10.28 -10.75
C GLN A 130 -1.19 10.74 -12.00
N THR A 131 -1.06 12.06 -12.22
CA THR A 131 -0.29 12.60 -13.35
C THR A 131 1.21 12.65 -13.12
N LEU A 132 1.68 12.43 -11.89
CA LEU A 132 3.11 12.42 -11.59
C LEU A 132 3.79 11.21 -12.22
N PRO A 133 5.05 11.34 -12.67
CA PRO A 133 5.83 10.16 -13.07
C PRO A 133 5.86 9.12 -11.97
N GLU A 134 5.96 7.86 -12.34
CA GLU A 134 5.81 6.74 -11.41
C GLU A 134 6.69 6.87 -10.16
N LYS A 135 7.99 7.14 -10.33
CA LYS A 135 8.90 7.26 -9.18
C LYS A 135 8.53 8.42 -8.26
N GLN A 136 8.17 9.56 -8.86
CA GLN A 136 7.75 10.73 -8.10
C GLN A 136 6.44 10.46 -7.36
N ARG A 137 5.52 9.77 -8.00
CA ARG A 137 4.25 9.37 -7.38
C ARG A 137 4.47 8.45 -6.18
N MET A 138 5.39 7.48 -6.31
CA MET A 138 5.75 6.59 -5.21
C MET A 138 6.31 7.36 -4.02
N VAL A 139 7.28 8.24 -4.27
CA VAL A 139 7.90 9.06 -3.22
C VAL A 139 6.85 9.93 -2.55
N PHE A 140 6.00 10.58 -3.35
CA PHE A 140 4.94 11.42 -2.84
C PHE A 140 3.97 10.65 -1.94
N ASN A 141 3.53 9.48 -2.39
CA ASN A 141 2.60 8.65 -1.62
C ASN A 141 3.20 8.25 -0.27
N LEU A 142 4.45 7.81 -0.26
CA LEU A 142 5.11 7.37 0.96
C LEU A 142 5.37 8.55 1.90
N LYS A 143 5.76 9.69 1.37
CA LYS A 143 6.06 10.87 2.18
C LYS A 143 4.80 11.55 2.70
N TYR A 144 3.84 11.79 1.84
CA TYR A 144 2.65 12.57 2.16
C TYR A 144 1.60 11.75 2.91
N PHE A 145 1.24 10.60 2.37
CA PHE A 145 0.14 9.80 2.93
C PHE A 145 0.58 8.86 4.05
N GLN A 146 1.83 8.39 4.01
CA GLN A 146 2.35 7.45 5.01
C GLN A 146 3.30 8.12 6.01
N GLU A 147 3.56 9.39 5.83
CA GLU A 147 4.40 10.19 6.72
C GLU A 147 5.79 9.59 6.96
N MET A 148 6.32 8.91 5.96
CA MET A 148 7.62 8.25 6.07
C MET A 148 8.76 9.26 5.91
N LYS A 149 9.87 8.99 6.59
CA LYS A 149 11.09 9.77 6.42
C LYS A 149 11.76 9.42 5.10
N TYR A 150 12.48 10.37 4.51
CA TYR A 150 13.17 10.14 3.23
C TYR A 150 14.15 8.97 3.28
N GLU A 151 14.82 8.76 4.41
CA GLU A 151 15.73 7.62 4.59
C GLU A 151 14.99 6.28 4.49
N GLU A 152 13.81 6.19 5.08
CA GLU A 152 12.96 4.99 5.00
C GLU A 152 12.48 4.76 3.57
N ILE A 153 12.11 5.84 2.88
CA ILE A 153 11.68 5.77 1.48
C ILE A 153 12.82 5.29 0.59
N SER A 154 14.01 5.84 0.77
CA SER A 154 15.21 5.43 0.01
C SER A 154 15.50 3.94 0.20
N GLU A 155 15.38 3.46 1.42
CA GLU A 155 15.60 2.05 1.74
C GLU A 155 14.60 1.16 1.01
N ILE A 156 13.31 1.54 1.03
CA ILE A 156 12.25 0.78 0.37
C ILE A 156 12.45 0.74 -1.15
N LEU A 157 12.80 1.89 -1.75
CA LEU A 157 12.98 2.00 -3.19
C LEU A 157 14.34 1.52 -3.68
N GLY A 158 15.28 1.24 -2.77
CA GLY A 158 16.64 0.83 -3.13
C GLY A 158 17.45 1.94 -3.77
N THR A 159 17.15 3.19 -3.46
CA THR A 159 17.86 4.37 -3.97
C THR A 159 18.57 5.10 -2.83
N SER A 160 19.57 5.88 -3.18
CA SER A 160 20.29 6.71 -2.23
C SER A 160 19.64 8.08 -2.06
#